data_ffe2a4cfe9d892f2034ddac8491a57fc
#
_entry.id   ffe2a4cfe9d892f2034ddac8491a57fc
#
_cell.length_a   1.000
_cell.length_b   1.000
_cell.length_c   1.000
_cell.angle_alpha   90.00
_cell.angle_beta   90.00
_cell.angle_gamma   90.00
#
_symmetry.space_group_name_H-M   'P 1'
#
loop_
_entity.id
_entity.type
_entity.pdbx_description
1 polymer ?
#
loop_
_entity_poly.entity_id
_entity_poly.type
_entity_poly.pdbx_seq_one_letter_code
_entity_poly.pdbx_strand_id
1 'polypeptide(L)'
;MTDVDTFQFIEKGMRGGISYSANRHREANNKYMTGYDSSKPSKNIIYLNANNLYGWAMSQCLPTGAFKWFTQKQIDKLKLQTLIPDRKKGMILEVHLEYPGELYDLHTDYPVAAEKMKVTPDVLSPYCKMIRDKRGISIGQVAKLIPTLADKKNYVLHYRNLQLYLSLGLKLKKIHRVMESDQSSWLRQYLDFNTQKRINAKNAFEKDFFSNC
;
A
#
# COMPACT_ATOMS: atom_id res chain seq x y z
N MET A 1 12.11 -20.57 6.08
CA MET A 1 12.06 -19.70 7.27
C MET A 1 11.49 -20.53 8.40
N THR A 2 12.31 -20.89 9.38
CA THR A 2 11.94 -21.80 10.49
C THR A 2 11.73 -21.06 11.81
N ASP A 3 12.09 -19.78 11.87
CA ASP A 3 11.93 -18.94 13.05
C ASP A 3 10.54 -18.27 13.05
N VAL A 4 9.75 -18.56 14.07
CA VAL A 4 8.36 -18.10 14.24
C VAL A 4 8.31 -16.58 14.41
N ASP A 5 9.24 -15.99 15.16
CA ASP A 5 9.26 -14.55 15.41
C ASP A 5 9.51 -13.77 14.11
N THR A 6 10.43 -14.24 13.28
CA THR A 6 10.71 -13.67 11.96
C THR A 6 9.49 -13.78 11.04
N PHE A 7 8.83 -14.93 11.02
CA PHE A 7 7.61 -15.15 10.23
C PHE A 7 6.50 -14.18 10.65
N GLN A 8 6.18 -14.13 11.93
CA GLN A 8 5.14 -13.23 12.46
C GLN A 8 5.45 -11.75 12.23
N PHE A 9 6.74 -11.38 12.30
CA PHE A 9 7.16 -10.02 12.01
C PHE A 9 6.89 -9.64 10.55
N ILE A 10 7.23 -10.51 9.61
CA ILE A 10 6.96 -10.27 8.18
C ILE A 10 5.45 -10.24 7.92
N GLU A 11 4.70 -11.18 8.52
CA GLU A 11 3.24 -11.26 8.38
C GLU A 11 2.55 -9.96 8.82
N LYS A 12 3.00 -9.34 9.91
CA LYS A 12 2.50 -8.03 10.35
C LYS A 12 2.71 -6.92 9.32
N GLY A 13 3.74 -7.05 8.48
CA GLY A 13 4.04 -6.10 7.39
C GLY A 13 3.22 -6.32 6.12
N MET A 14 2.56 -7.46 5.97
CA MET A 14 1.75 -7.76 4.79
C MET A 14 0.37 -7.13 4.89
N ARG A 15 0.04 -6.29 3.90
CA ARG A 15 -1.24 -5.59 3.81
C ARG A 15 -1.74 -5.64 2.37
N GLY A 16 -3.02 -5.92 2.21
CA GLY A 16 -3.65 -5.95 0.90
C GLY A 16 -5.16 -6.01 1.03
N GLY A 17 -5.86 -5.90 -0.12
CA GLY A 17 -7.30 -6.03 -0.17
C GLY A 17 -8.08 -4.81 0.32
N ILE A 18 -7.47 -3.61 0.31
CA ILE A 18 -8.18 -2.37 0.59
C ILE A 18 -8.82 -1.86 -0.71
N SER A 19 -10.12 -1.58 -0.64
CA SER A 19 -10.88 -0.92 -1.70
C SER A 19 -11.94 -0.05 -1.06
N TYR A 20 -11.99 1.22 -1.44
CA TYR A 20 -12.99 2.15 -0.95
C TYR A 20 -13.23 3.29 -1.94
N SER A 21 -14.37 3.97 -1.79
CA SER A 21 -14.68 5.17 -2.57
C SER A 21 -14.47 6.40 -1.69
N ALA A 22 -13.42 7.17 -1.99
CA ALA A 22 -13.14 8.42 -1.28
C ALA A 22 -14.22 9.48 -1.54
N ASN A 23 -14.68 9.55 -2.80
CA ASN A 23 -15.75 10.45 -3.23
C ASN A 23 -16.95 9.65 -3.73
N ARG A 24 -18.10 9.81 -3.08
CA ARG A 24 -19.31 9.07 -3.44
C ARG A 24 -20.04 9.61 -4.66
N HIS A 25 -19.80 10.88 -5.02
CA HIS A 25 -20.42 11.53 -6.16
C HIS A 25 -19.42 12.46 -6.83
N ARG A 26 -19.33 12.38 -8.15
CA ARG A 26 -18.60 13.32 -9.01
C ARG A 26 -19.39 13.52 -10.29
N GLU A 27 -19.38 14.74 -10.80
CA GLU A 27 -20.07 15.14 -12.03
C GLU A 27 -19.06 15.69 -13.01
N ALA A 28 -19.08 15.15 -14.24
CA ALA A 28 -18.30 15.69 -15.33
C ALA A 28 -19.06 16.84 -16.00
N ASN A 29 -18.31 17.77 -16.59
CA ASN A 29 -18.86 18.85 -17.40
C ASN A 29 -17.85 19.18 -18.50
N ASN A 30 -18.05 18.68 -19.71
CA ASN A 30 -17.15 18.95 -20.82
C ASN A 30 -17.89 18.96 -22.17
N LYS A 31 -17.30 19.56 -23.17
CA LYS A 31 -17.88 19.81 -24.49
C LYS A 31 -18.32 18.56 -25.28
N TYR A 32 -17.93 17.37 -24.83
CA TYR A 32 -18.29 16.10 -25.47
C TYR A 32 -19.53 15.45 -24.82
N MET A 33 -20.12 16.09 -23.81
CA MET A 33 -21.27 15.55 -23.07
C MET A 33 -22.57 16.22 -23.50
N THR A 34 -23.63 15.44 -23.53
CA THR A 34 -24.99 15.97 -23.59
C THR A 34 -25.27 16.74 -22.30
N GLY A 35 -25.72 17.99 -22.40
CA GLY A 35 -25.96 18.83 -21.23
C GLY A 35 -24.72 19.60 -20.75
N TYR A 36 -23.71 19.75 -21.60
CA TYR A 36 -22.55 20.60 -21.30
C TYR A 36 -22.98 22.03 -20.98
N ASP A 37 -22.49 22.54 -19.86
CA ASP A 37 -22.70 23.90 -19.39
C ASP A 37 -21.37 24.68 -19.50
N SER A 38 -21.29 25.56 -20.51
CA SER A 38 -20.08 26.34 -20.77
C SER A 38 -19.81 27.45 -19.71
N SER A 39 -20.78 27.75 -18.86
CA SER A 39 -20.60 28.70 -17.75
C SER A 39 -19.84 28.11 -16.57
N LYS A 40 -19.73 26.77 -16.49
CA LYS A 40 -19.03 26.04 -15.43
C LYS A 40 -17.65 25.56 -15.88
N PRO A 41 -16.71 25.38 -14.92
CA PRO A 41 -15.40 24.81 -15.24
C PRO A 41 -15.51 23.46 -15.96
N SER A 42 -14.68 23.27 -16.99
CA SER A 42 -14.59 21.97 -17.68
C SER A 42 -14.02 20.91 -16.76
N LYS A 43 -14.74 19.77 -16.61
CA LYS A 43 -14.36 18.64 -15.76
C LYS A 43 -14.51 17.32 -16.52
N ASN A 44 -13.51 16.46 -16.42
CA ASN A 44 -13.51 15.13 -16.99
C ASN A 44 -13.42 14.09 -15.87
N ILE A 45 -14.14 12.97 -16.03
CA ILE A 45 -13.95 11.78 -15.19
C ILE A 45 -13.10 10.81 -16.00
N ILE A 46 -11.98 10.38 -15.43
CA ILE A 46 -11.06 9.43 -16.06
C ILE A 46 -11.09 8.15 -15.22
N TYR A 47 -11.31 7.02 -15.88
CA TYR A 47 -11.14 5.70 -15.28
C TYR A 47 -9.78 5.15 -15.69
N LEU A 48 -8.92 4.88 -14.69
CA LEU A 48 -7.59 4.33 -14.89
C LEU A 48 -7.47 2.99 -14.17
N ASN A 49 -6.85 2.02 -14.84
CA ASN A 49 -6.53 0.73 -14.26
C ASN A 49 -5.03 0.45 -14.45
N ALA A 50 -4.35 0.06 -13.37
CA ALA A 50 -2.96 -0.37 -13.44
C ALA A 50 -2.91 -1.83 -13.92
N ASN A 51 -2.58 -2.04 -15.19
CA ASN A 51 -2.47 -3.37 -15.76
C ASN A 51 -1.29 -4.12 -15.16
N ASN A 52 -1.53 -5.40 -14.82
CA ASN A 52 -0.52 -6.33 -14.31
C ASN A 52 0.28 -5.81 -13.10
N LEU A 53 -0.40 -5.18 -12.12
CA LEU A 53 0.24 -4.62 -10.94
C LEU A 53 0.96 -5.70 -10.10
N TYR A 54 0.40 -6.91 -10.01
CA TYR A 54 1.04 -8.05 -9.35
C TYR A 54 2.33 -8.47 -10.05
N GLY A 55 2.32 -8.59 -11.38
CA GLY A 55 3.53 -8.89 -12.16
C GLY A 55 4.61 -7.83 -11.95
N TRP A 56 4.24 -6.56 -11.97
CA TRP A 56 5.18 -5.48 -11.64
C TRP A 56 5.76 -5.64 -10.24
N ALA A 57 4.94 -5.92 -9.22
CA ALA A 57 5.41 -6.11 -7.85
C ALA A 57 6.35 -7.31 -7.72
N MET A 58 6.04 -8.43 -8.37
CA MET A 58 6.87 -9.62 -8.39
C MET A 58 8.20 -9.42 -9.15
N SER A 59 8.26 -8.50 -10.12
CA SER A 59 9.49 -8.17 -10.83
C SER A 59 10.47 -7.31 -10.03
N GLN A 60 10.04 -6.77 -8.88
CA GLN A 60 10.90 -5.97 -8.02
C GLN A 60 11.91 -6.82 -7.24
N CYS A 61 12.88 -6.16 -6.57
CA CYS A 61 13.77 -6.84 -5.65
C CYS A 61 13.00 -7.32 -4.42
N LEU A 62 12.91 -8.64 -4.25
CA LEU A 62 12.21 -9.32 -3.17
C LEU A 62 13.21 -10.02 -2.24
N PRO A 63 12.90 -10.18 -0.95
CA PRO A 63 13.73 -10.93 -0.02
C PRO A 63 13.97 -12.36 -0.51
N THR A 64 15.23 -12.80 -0.47
CA THR A 64 15.64 -14.16 -0.89
C THR A 64 16.16 -15.00 0.27
N GLY A 65 16.56 -14.40 1.38
CA GLY A 65 17.08 -15.11 2.55
C GLY A 65 18.02 -14.28 3.39
N ALA A 66 18.87 -14.96 4.18
CA ALA A 66 19.86 -14.36 5.08
C ALA A 66 19.23 -13.32 6.03
N PHE A 67 18.06 -13.63 6.60
CA PHE A 67 17.37 -12.75 7.53
C PHE A 67 18.19 -12.55 8.80
N LYS A 68 18.40 -11.29 9.15
CA LYS A 68 19.21 -10.90 10.32
C LYS A 68 18.64 -9.68 11.01
N TRP A 69 18.48 -9.77 12.31
CA TRP A 69 18.07 -8.65 13.15
C TRP A 69 19.22 -7.67 13.37
N PHE A 70 18.92 -6.39 13.32
CA PHE A 70 19.86 -5.35 13.71
C PHE A 70 19.95 -5.22 15.23
N THR A 71 21.15 -4.98 15.71
CA THR A 71 21.39 -4.50 17.07
C THR A 71 20.97 -3.04 17.20
N GLN A 72 20.73 -2.56 18.42
CA GLN A 72 20.40 -1.15 18.66
C GLN A 72 21.46 -0.20 18.07
N LYS A 73 22.74 -0.51 18.23
CA LYS A 73 23.85 0.28 17.67
C LYS A 73 23.79 0.40 16.14
N GLN A 74 23.28 -0.61 15.45
CA GLN A 74 23.09 -0.58 14.00
C GLN A 74 21.85 0.25 13.61
N ILE A 75 20.78 0.16 14.40
CA ILE A 75 19.57 0.96 14.21
C ILE A 75 19.89 2.46 14.35
N ASP A 76 20.64 2.83 15.37
CA ASP A 76 21.01 4.23 15.66
C ASP A 76 21.86 4.86 14.53
N LYS A 77 22.59 4.03 13.78
CA LYS A 77 23.42 4.46 12.64
C LYS A 77 22.69 4.41 11.28
N LEU A 78 21.45 3.94 11.25
CA LEU A 78 20.71 3.71 10.01
C LEU A 78 20.30 5.04 9.34
N LYS A 79 20.74 5.23 8.10
CA LYS A 79 20.38 6.39 7.26
C LYS A 79 19.41 5.94 6.17
N LEU A 80 18.12 6.06 6.40
CA LEU A 80 17.08 5.61 5.47
C LEU A 80 17.09 6.33 4.13
N GLN A 81 17.45 7.62 4.13
CA GLN A 81 17.48 8.46 2.92
C GLN A 81 18.54 8.01 1.90
N THR A 82 19.57 7.30 2.35
CA THR A 82 20.66 6.83 1.48
C THR A 82 20.39 5.46 0.85
N LEU A 83 19.27 4.82 1.20
CA LEU A 83 18.94 3.49 0.69
C LEU A 83 18.35 3.56 -0.72
N ILE A 84 19.03 2.94 -1.67
CA ILE A 84 18.51 2.82 -3.05
C ILE A 84 17.54 1.63 -3.17
N PRO A 85 16.55 1.69 -4.08
CA PRO A 85 15.53 0.63 -4.22
C PRO A 85 16.09 -0.75 -4.58
N ASP A 86 17.07 -0.82 -5.47
CA ASP A 86 17.60 -2.07 -6.04
C ASP A 86 18.91 -2.54 -5.38
N ARG A 87 19.12 -2.16 -4.13
CA ARG A 87 20.30 -2.64 -3.36
C ARG A 87 20.20 -4.15 -3.09
N LYS A 88 21.37 -4.79 -2.89
CA LYS A 88 21.45 -6.25 -2.59
C LYS A 88 20.86 -6.64 -1.23
N LYS A 89 20.71 -5.70 -0.33
CA LYS A 89 20.15 -5.90 1.01
C LYS A 89 18.87 -5.11 1.18
N GLY A 90 17.77 -5.79 1.49
CA GLY A 90 16.50 -5.18 1.85
C GLY A 90 16.31 -5.06 3.35
N MET A 91 15.29 -4.33 3.78
CA MET A 91 14.97 -4.18 5.20
C MET A 91 13.46 -4.13 5.41
N ILE A 92 13.01 -4.79 6.48
CA ILE A 92 11.68 -4.63 7.05
C ILE A 92 11.86 -3.99 8.42
N LEU A 93 11.09 -2.93 8.70
CA LEU A 93 11.24 -2.13 9.91
C LEU A 93 9.93 -2.11 10.70
N GLU A 94 10.04 -2.06 12.01
CA GLU A 94 8.94 -1.71 12.91
C GLU A 94 9.17 -0.29 13.43
N VAL A 95 8.23 0.61 13.16
CA VAL A 95 8.41 2.05 13.38
C VAL A 95 7.21 2.68 14.08
N HIS A 96 7.44 3.84 14.68
CA HIS A 96 6.39 4.81 14.98
C HIS A 96 6.42 5.93 13.94
N LEU A 97 5.28 6.21 13.32
CA LEU A 97 5.09 7.32 12.38
C LEU A 97 4.08 8.29 12.96
N GLU A 98 4.43 9.57 12.97
CA GLU A 98 3.48 10.66 13.20
C GLU A 98 2.79 10.98 11.88
N TYR A 99 1.48 11.19 11.95
CA TYR A 99 0.68 11.71 10.85
C TYR A 99 0.37 13.18 11.12
N PRO A 100 1.16 14.13 10.58
CA PRO A 100 0.99 15.55 10.88
C PRO A 100 -0.39 16.09 10.47
N GLY A 101 -0.98 16.96 11.29
CA GLY A 101 -2.29 17.52 11.03
C GLY A 101 -2.39 18.31 9.73
N GLU A 102 -1.28 18.94 9.31
CA GLU A 102 -1.20 19.66 8.03
C GLU A 102 -1.41 18.77 6.78
N LEU A 103 -1.30 17.44 6.94
CA LEU A 103 -1.54 16.49 5.85
C LEU A 103 -2.98 15.98 5.77
N TYR A 104 -3.83 16.28 6.74
CA TYR A 104 -5.17 15.71 6.83
C TYR A 104 -6.03 16.05 5.61
N ASP A 105 -6.07 17.30 5.22
CA ASP A 105 -6.85 17.72 4.05
C ASP A 105 -6.26 17.17 2.74
N LEU A 106 -4.92 17.14 2.66
CA LEU A 106 -4.21 16.62 1.48
C LEU A 106 -4.42 15.11 1.30
N HIS A 107 -4.47 14.34 2.39
CA HIS A 107 -4.56 12.89 2.37
C HIS A 107 -5.98 12.36 2.64
N THR A 108 -6.99 13.22 2.76
CA THR A 108 -8.38 12.81 3.05
C THR A 108 -8.91 11.81 2.01
N ASP A 109 -8.61 12.02 0.74
CA ASP A 109 -9.05 11.14 -0.35
C ASP A 109 -8.22 9.83 -0.43
N TYR A 110 -7.00 9.83 0.09
CA TYR A 110 -6.10 8.67 0.06
C TYR A 110 -5.17 8.63 1.29
N PRO A 111 -5.69 8.30 2.48
CA PRO A 111 -4.84 8.12 3.66
C PRO A 111 -3.83 7.00 3.45
N VAL A 112 -2.55 7.30 3.69
CA VAL A 112 -1.48 6.31 3.58
C VAL A 112 -1.30 5.49 4.86
N ALA A 113 -0.51 4.42 4.80
CA ALA A 113 -0.22 3.58 5.95
C ALA A 113 -1.48 2.98 6.63
N ALA A 114 -2.33 2.30 5.85
CA ALA A 114 -3.52 1.63 6.37
C ALA A 114 -3.18 0.58 7.44
N GLU A 115 -4.03 0.44 8.45
CA GLU A 115 -3.85 -0.45 9.58
C GLU A 115 -4.95 -1.50 9.69
N LYS A 116 -4.59 -2.70 10.11
CA LYS A 116 -5.55 -3.76 10.42
C LYS A 116 -6.10 -3.54 11.83
N MET A 117 -7.34 -3.06 11.91
CA MET A 117 -7.98 -2.72 13.18
C MET A 117 -9.45 -3.10 13.21
N LYS A 118 -9.99 -3.29 14.42
CA LYS A 118 -11.44 -3.40 14.64
C LYS A 118 -12.04 -2.01 14.66
N VAL A 119 -13.17 -1.85 13.95
CA VAL A 119 -13.95 -0.61 14.02
C VAL A 119 -14.71 -0.59 15.34
N THR A 120 -14.49 0.43 16.15
CA THR A 120 -15.24 0.68 17.38
C THR A 120 -16.20 1.86 17.21
N PRO A 121 -17.25 2.00 18.04
CA PRO A 121 -18.21 3.09 17.90
C PRO A 121 -17.58 4.48 17.96
N ASP A 122 -16.48 4.64 18.69
CA ASP A 122 -15.82 5.94 18.91
C ASP A 122 -15.13 6.47 17.66
N VAL A 123 -14.67 5.59 16.77
CA VAL A 123 -14.01 6.01 15.51
C VAL A 123 -15.02 6.31 14.39
N LEU A 124 -16.31 6.11 14.62
CA LEU A 124 -17.35 6.45 13.66
C LEU A 124 -17.67 7.94 13.68
N SER A 125 -17.87 8.51 12.48
CA SER A 125 -18.39 9.87 12.37
C SER A 125 -19.78 9.99 13.00
N PRO A 126 -20.23 11.19 13.42
CA PRO A 126 -21.59 11.41 13.92
C PRO A 126 -22.66 10.88 12.95
N TYR A 127 -22.48 11.11 11.66
CA TYR A 127 -23.38 10.60 10.63
C TYR A 127 -23.43 9.07 10.57
N CYS A 128 -22.29 8.39 10.63
CA CYS A 128 -22.25 6.93 10.64
C CYS A 128 -22.90 6.35 11.91
N LYS A 129 -22.72 7.01 13.08
CA LYS A 129 -23.40 6.63 14.32
C LYS A 129 -24.92 6.74 14.17
N MET A 130 -25.40 7.88 13.66
CA MET A 130 -26.84 8.09 13.40
C MET A 130 -27.44 7.04 12.46
N ILE A 131 -26.79 6.73 11.32
CA ILE A 131 -27.26 5.71 10.38
C ILE A 131 -27.26 4.31 11.02
N ARG A 132 -26.22 3.97 11.74
CA ARG A 132 -26.12 2.69 12.48
C ARG A 132 -27.32 2.53 13.43
N ASP A 133 -27.54 3.55 14.26
CA ASP A 133 -28.60 3.50 15.29
C ASP A 133 -29.99 3.47 14.64
N LYS A 134 -30.23 4.28 13.61
CA LYS A 134 -31.48 4.29 12.86
C LYS A 134 -31.82 2.96 12.16
N ARG A 135 -30.79 2.24 11.72
CA ARG A 135 -30.95 0.99 10.94
C ARG A 135 -30.67 -0.28 11.74
N GLY A 136 -30.30 -0.17 13.01
CA GLY A 136 -29.94 -1.32 13.86
C GLY A 136 -28.72 -2.10 13.34
N ILE A 137 -27.78 -1.43 12.68
CA ILE A 137 -26.60 -2.09 12.10
C ILE A 137 -25.58 -2.39 13.19
N SER A 138 -25.22 -3.66 13.37
CA SER A 138 -24.14 -4.05 14.28
C SER A 138 -22.76 -3.75 13.67
N ILE A 139 -21.81 -3.32 14.51
CA ILE A 139 -20.41 -3.19 14.11
C ILE A 139 -19.76 -4.56 14.15
N GLY A 140 -19.17 -4.98 13.02
CA GLY A 140 -18.49 -6.27 12.91
C GLY A 140 -17.27 -6.35 13.84
N GLN A 141 -17.09 -7.51 14.48
CA GLN A 141 -15.96 -7.75 15.41
C GLN A 141 -14.66 -8.16 14.70
N VAL A 142 -14.69 -8.29 13.38
CA VAL A 142 -13.53 -8.70 12.58
C VAL A 142 -12.64 -7.50 12.28
N ALA A 143 -11.33 -7.64 12.51
CA ALA A 143 -10.36 -6.62 12.12
C ALA A 143 -10.30 -6.51 10.60
N LYS A 144 -10.37 -5.27 10.10
CA LYS A 144 -10.27 -4.93 8.67
C LYS A 144 -9.11 -3.99 8.44
N LEU A 145 -8.59 -3.98 7.22
CA LEU A 145 -7.59 -2.99 6.81
C LEU A 145 -8.31 -1.65 6.55
N ILE A 146 -7.96 -0.64 7.32
CA ILE A 146 -8.64 0.66 7.32
C ILE A 146 -7.60 1.77 7.12
N PRO A 147 -7.80 2.68 6.16
CA PRO A 147 -7.00 3.88 6.02
C PRO A 147 -7.42 4.89 7.09
N THR A 148 -6.47 5.35 7.91
CA THR A 148 -6.70 6.36 8.93
C THR A 148 -5.61 7.43 8.88
N LEU A 149 -5.95 8.65 9.32
CA LEU A 149 -5.02 9.77 9.46
C LEU A 149 -4.36 9.82 10.86
N ALA A 150 -4.53 8.77 11.66
CA ALA A 150 -3.92 8.67 12.99
C ALA A 150 -2.44 8.29 12.90
N ASP A 151 -1.69 8.63 13.96
CA ASP A 151 -0.31 8.16 14.16
C ASP A 151 -0.22 6.64 14.12
N LYS A 152 0.88 6.11 13.59
CA LYS A 152 1.12 4.67 13.48
C LYS A 152 2.07 4.18 14.56
N LYS A 153 1.62 3.23 15.37
CA LYS A 153 2.42 2.64 16.45
C LYS A 153 2.82 1.21 16.10
N ASN A 154 4.11 0.87 16.28
CA ASN A 154 4.66 -0.46 15.98
C ASN A 154 4.29 -0.94 14.56
N TYR A 155 4.35 -0.03 13.61
CA TYR A 155 3.96 -0.25 12.24
C TYR A 155 5.07 -0.97 11.48
N VAL A 156 4.82 -2.19 11.04
CA VAL A 156 5.80 -2.99 10.30
C VAL A 156 5.64 -2.76 8.81
N LEU A 157 6.74 -2.40 8.12
CA LEU A 157 6.73 -2.14 6.69
C LEU A 157 8.11 -2.34 6.05
N HIS A 158 8.11 -2.53 4.74
CA HIS A 158 9.33 -2.56 3.94
C HIS A 158 9.94 -1.14 3.82
N TYR A 159 11.27 -1.02 3.79
CA TYR A 159 11.96 0.27 3.76
C TYR A 159 11.53 1.18 2.59
N ARG A 160 11.18 0.63 1.43
CA ARG A 160 10.69 1.42 0.27
C ARG A 160 9.36 2.11 0.57
N ASN A 161 8.45 1.41 1.27
CA ASN A 161 7.18 2.00 1.70
C ASN A 161 7.42 3.09 2.75
N LEU A 162 8.38 2.89 3.65
CA LEU A 162 8.76 3.93 4.61
C LEU A 162 9.29 5.17 3.90
N GLN A 163 10.18 5.01 2.93
CA GLN A 163 10.68 6.13 2.13
C GLN A 163 9.56 6.88 1.42
N LEU A 164 8.60 6.15 0.83
CA LEU A 164 7.41 6.76 0.22
C LEU A 164 6.58 7.55 1.23
N TYR A 165 6.30 6.98 2.40
CA TYR A 165 5.49 7.68 3.42
C TYR A 165 6.20 8.93 3.94
N LEU A 166 7.51 8.89 4.12
CA LEU A 166 8.30 10.07 4.48
C LEU A 166 8.31 11.13 3.37
N SER A 167 8.38 10.73 2.10
CA SER A 167 8.27 11.67 0.96
C SER A 167 6.88 12.31 0.83
N LEU A 168 5.84 11.64 1.34
CA LEU A 168 4.48 12.14 1.43
C LEU A 168 4.22 12.96 2.71
N GLY A 169 5.24 13.21 3.53
CA GLY A 169 5.17 14.13 4.66
C GLY A 169 4.99 13.49 6.03
N LEU A 170 4.80 12.16 6.15
CA LEU A 170 4.77 11.51 7.46
C LEU A 170 6.15 11.66 8.15
N LYS A 171 6.15 11.73 9.48
CA LYS A 171 7.38 11.92 10.27
C LYS A 171 7.74 10.64 11.01
N LEU A 172 8.98 10.17 10.83
CA LEU A 172 9.52 9.04 11.57
C LEU A 172 9.85 9.47 13.00
N LYS A 173 9.18 8.90 14.00
CA LYS A 173 9.44 9.19 15.42
C LYS A 173 10.41 8.19 16.03
N LYS A 174 10.29 6.91 15.71
CA LYS A 174 11.13 5.87 16.32
C LYS A 174 11.22 4.65 15.42
N ILE A 175 12.39 4.02 15.40
CA ILE A 175 12.60 2.68 14.86
C ILE A 175 12.76 1.73 16.03
N HIS A 176 11.92 0.68 16.09
CA HIS A 176 11.96 -0.30 17.18
C HIS A 176 12.82 -1.50 16.82
N ARG A 177 12.58 -2.06 15.64
CA ARG A 177 13.27 -3.25 15.15
C ARG A 177 13.53 -3.10 13.65
N VAL A 178 14.65 -3.66 13.22
CA VAL A 178 15.01 -3.75 11.80
C VAL A 178 15.48 -5.15 11.51
N MET A 179 14.90 -5.75 10.48
CA MET A 179 15.33 -7.02 9.92
C MET A 179 15.89 -6.78 8.53
N GLU A 180 17.14 -7.13 8.33
CA GLU A 180 17.80 -7.14 7.01
C GLU A 180 17.64 -8.50 6.35
N SER A 181 17.55 -8.52 5.03
CA SER A 181 17.59 -9.72 4.21
C SER A 181 18.38 -9.49 2.93
N ASP A 182 18.89 -10.54 2.33
CA ASP A 182 19.29 -10.51 0.93
C ASP A 182 18.05 -10.33 0.07
N GLN A 183 18.19 -9.60 -1.05
CA GLN A 183 17.11 -9.40 -2.00
C GLN A 183 17.63 -9.40 -3.44
N SER A 184 16.80 -9.87 -4.35
CA SER A 184 17.05 -9.80 -5.78
C SER A 184 15.74 -9.84 -6.58
N SER A 185 15.78 -9.44 -7.84
CA SER A 185 14.63 -9.50 -8.76
C SER A 185 14.55 -10.90 -9.44
N TRP A 186 14.56 -11.96 -8.63
CA TRP A 186 14.69 -13.34 -9.09
C TRP A 186 13.52 -13.82 -9.97
N LEU A 187 12.33 -13.24 -9.82
CA LEU A 187 11.16 -13.55 -10.66
C LEU A 187 11.12 -12.76 -11.96
N ARG A 188 11.91 -11.68 -12.11
CA ARG A 188 11.82 -10.77 -13.27
C ARG A 188 12.02 -11.52 -14.59
N GLN A 189 13.05 -12.35 -14.70
CA GLN A 189 13.35 -13.08 -15.95
C GLN A 189 12.20 -14.00 -16.37
N TYR A 190 11.56 -14.67 -15.41
CA TYR A 190 10.40 -15.52 -15.67
C TYR A 190 9.20 -14.69 -16.18
N LEU A 191 8.92 -13.57 -15.52
CA LEU A 191 7.82 -12.68 -15.91
C LEU A 191 8.05 -12.05 -17.28
N ASP A 192 9.27 -11.58 -17.55
CA ASP A 192 9.65 -11.00 -18.84
C ASP A 192 9.53 -12.03 -19.96
N PHE A 193 9.99 -13.26 -19.73
CA PHE A 193 9.84 -14.37 -20.69
C PHE A 193 8.37 -14.63 -21.03
N ASN A 194 7.51 -14.81 -20.04
CA ASN A 194 6.08 -15.05 -20.27
C ASN A 194 5.39 -13.87 -20.95
N THR A 195 5.74 -12.65 -20.55
CA THR A 195 5.22 -11.43 -21.18
C THR A 195 5.59 -11.36 -22.67
N GLN A 196 6.85 -11.64 -23.01
CA GLN A 196 7.29 -11.68 -24.41
C GLN A 196 6.60 -12.79 -25.22
N LYS A 197 6.43 -13.97 -24.63
CA LYS A 197 5.69 -15.06 -25.27
C LYS A 197 4.23 -14.68 -25.53
N ARG A 198 3.55 -14.04 -24.57
CA ARG A 198 2.18 -13.56 -24.73
C ARG A 198 2.07 -12.49 -25.84
N ILE A 199 3.02 -11.54 -25.88
CA ILE A 199 3.03 -10.48 -26.91
C ILE A 199 3.22 -11.09 -28.31
N ASN A 200 4.09 -12.09 -28.42
CA ASN A 200 4.44 -12.76 -29.68
C ASN A 200 3.55 -13.97 -30.01
N ALA A 201 2.48 -14.20 -29.24
CA ALA A 201 1.57 -15.32 -29.44
C ALA A 201 0.90 -15.26 -30.81
N LYS A 202 0.91 -16.39 -31.53
CA LYS A 202 0.38 -16.51 -32.89
C LYS A 202 -1.11 -16.86 -32.96
N ASN A 203 -1.67 -17.32 -31.84
CA ASN A 203 -3.07 -17.71 -31.73
C ASN A 203 -3.64 -17.44 -30.35
N ALA A 204 -4.96 -17.55 -30.19
CA ALA A 204 -5.66 -17.29 -28.93
C ALA A 204 -5.25 -18.26 -27.81
N PHE A 205 -4.97 -19.52 -28.12
CA PHE A 205 -4.54 -20.54 -27.15
C PHE A 205 -3.19 -20.18 -26.53
N GLU A 206 -2.19 -19.86 -27.33
CA GLU A 206 -0.88 -19.43 -26.83
C GLU A 206 -0.98 -18.18 -25.98
N LYS A 207 -1.80 -17.21 -26.42
CA LYS A 207 -2.02 -15.95 -25.68
C LYS A 207 -2.63 -16.22 -24.31
N ASP A 208 -3.63 -17.08 -24.23
CA ASP A 208 -4.31 -17.44 -22.97
C ASP A 208 -3.35 -18.23 -22.07
N PHE A 209 -2.64 -19.21 -22.60
CA PHE A 209 -1.64 -19.99 -21.87
C PHE A 209 -0.62 -19.08 -21.16
N PHE A 210 0.06 -18.20 -21.90
CA PHE A 210 1.05 -17.27 -21.31
C PHE A 210 0.45 -16.11 -20.51
N SER A 211 -0.86 -15.96 -20.46
CA SER A 211 -1.54 -15.01 -19.57
C SER A 211 -1.79 -15.59 -18.19
N ASN A 212 -1.81 -16.93 -18.07
CA ASN A 212 -2.07 -17.66 -16.83
C ASN A 212 -0.78 -18.19 -16.16
N CYS A 213 0.37 -17.98 -16.78
CA CYS A 213 1.69 -18.23 -16.21
C CYS A 213 2.22 -16.97 -15.51
#